data_4e228cdf359d4f384ad24628b668247d
#
_entry.id   4e228cdf359d4f384ad24628b668247d
#
_cell.length_a   1.000
_cell.length_b   1.000
_cell.length_c   1.000
_cell.angle_alpha   90.00
_cell.angle_beta   90.00
_cell.angle_gamma   90.00
#
_symmetry.space_group_name_H-M   'P 1'
#
loop_
_entity.id
_entity.type
_entity.pdbx_description
1 polymer ?
#
loop_
_entity_poly.entity_id
_entity_poly.type
_entity_poly.pdbx_seq_one_letter_code
_entity_poly.pdbx_strand_id
1 'polypeptide(L)'
;MKYDKIIIGAGLYGLYSALFCLRRDESVLVLECDDKPFSRATYINQARVHGGYHYPRSLSTAIKSAGYFERFNREYDFCINKEFEQVYATSEDYSWTDGIQFKKFCDSAGIPCKRVPVEEYFKDGQCSGAFITREYTYDAKILCDYFLSELGNYDGSL
;
A
#
# COMPACT_ATOMS: atom_id res chain seq x y z
N MET A 1 18.49 -16.70 -25.58
CA MET A 1 18.51 -15.30 -25.15
C MET A 1 19.17 -15.23 -23.78
N LYS A 2 19.86 -14.15 -23.46
CA LYS A 2 20.50 -13.93 -22.16
C LYS A 2 19.88 -12.66 -21.56
N TYR A 3 19.45 -12.72 -20.33
CA TYR A 3 18.87 -11.60 -19.60
C TYR A 3 19.75 -11.24 -18.41
N ASP A 4 19.80 -9.96 -18.06
CA ASP A 4 20.51 -9.48 -16.85
C ASP A 4 19.70 -9.79 -15.59
N LYS A 5 18.37 -9.76 -15.69
CA LYS A 5 17.45 -10.03 -14.58
C LYS A 5 16.32 -10.97 -15.03
N ILE A 6 15.94 -11.86 -14.11
CA ILE A 6 14.71 -12.67 -14.21
C ILE A 6 13.85 -12.32 -12.99
N ILE A 7 12.63 -11.89 -13.25
CA ILE A 7 11.65 -11.52 -12.22
C ILE A 7 10.52 -12.54 -12.24
N ILE A 8 10.22 -13.12 -11.10
CA ILE A 8 9.16 -14.11 -10.94
C ILE A 8 7.94 -13.43 -10.30
N GLY A 9 6.84 -13.39 -11.07
CA GLY A 9 5.58 -12.78 -10.72
C GLY A 9 5.40 -11.38 -11.32
N ALA A 10 4.25 -11.15 -11.96
CA ALA A 10 3.87 -9.87 -12.55
C ALA A 10 2.85 -9.11 -11.67
N GLY A 11 2.97 -9.19 -10.35
CA GLY A 11 2.29 -8.30 -9.42
C GLY A 11 2.94 -6.92 -9.39
N LEU A 12 2.44 -6.03 -8.52
CA LEU A 12 2.93 -4.66 -8.37
C LEU A 12 4.46 -4.58 -8.22
N TYR A 13 5.02 -5.38 -7.33
CA TYR A 13 6.47 -5.36 -7.10
C TYR A 13 7.27 -5.91 -8.28
N GLY A 14 6.74 -6.92 -8.99
CA GLY A 14 7.39 -7.49 -10.16
C GLY A 14 7.46 -6.50 -11.31
N LEU A 15 6.33 -5.89 -11.68
CA LEU A 15 6.28 -4.92 -12.77
C LEU A 15 7.06 -3.63 -12.43
N TYR A 16 6.97 -3.17 -11.17
CA TYR A 16 7.80 -2.05 -10.69
C TYR A 16 9.30 -2.36 -10.83
N SER A 17 9.72 -3.56 -10.40
CA SER A 17 11.13 -3.97 -10.48
C SER A 17 11.59 -4.13 -11.92
N ALA A 18 10.74 -4.64 -12.80
CA ALA A 18 11.04 -4.74 -14.22
C ALA A 18 11.29 -3.36 -14.84
N LEU A 19 10.36 -2.43 -14.62
CA LEU A 19 10.49 -1.07 -15.11
C LEU A 19 11.72 -0.35 -14.52
N PHE A 20 12.01 -0.58 -13.25
CA PHE A 20 13.18 -0.03 -12.58
C PHE A 20 14.50 -0.51 -13.21
N CYS A 21 14.59 -1.80 -13.58
CA CYS A 21 15.76 -2.37 -14.24
C CYS A 21 15.88 -1.88 -15.68
N LEU A 22 14.79 -1.90 -16.44
CA LEU A 22 14.77 -1.44 -17.84
C LEU A 22 15.18 0.03 -17.98
N ARG A 23 14.78 0.89 -17.04
CA ARG A 23 15.22 2.30 -16.97
C ARG A 23 16.72 2.47 -16.68
N ARG A 24 17.44 1.37 -16.45
CA ARG A 24 18.90 1.30 -16.24
C ARG A 24 19.61 0.52 -17.34
N ASP A 25 18.93 0.35 -18.48
CA ASP A 25 19.45 -0.41 -19.63
C ASP A 25 19.76 -1.88 -19.31
N GLU A 26 19.14 -2.45 -18.25
CA GLU A 26 19.24 -3.88 -17.95
C GLU A 26 18.15 -4.65 -18.73
N SER A 27 18.50 -5.75 -19.37
CA SER A 27 17.56 -6.65 -20.03
C SER A 27 16.83 -7.50 -19.00
N VAL A 28 15.48 -7.57 -19.09
CA VAL A 28 14.62 -8.20 -18.09
C VAL A 28 13.71 -9.25 -18.73
N LEU A 29 13.58 -10.40 -18.05
CA LEU A 29 12.53 -11.39 -18.32
C LEU A 29 11.59 -11.42 -17.10
N VAL A 30 10.29 -11.21 -17.33
CA VAL A 30 9.25 -11.39 -16.31
C VAL A 30 8.51 -12.70 -16.58
N LEU A 31 8.42 -13.55 -15.56
CA LEU A 31 7.68 -14.82 -15.61
C LEU A 31 6.46 -14.72 -14.70
N GLU A 32 5.27 -14.90 -15.26
CA GLU A 32 4.00 -14.95 -14.54
C GLU A 32 3.33 -16.31 -14.75
N CYS A 33 2.74 -16.85 -13.70
CA CYS A 33 2.07 -18.16 -13.76
C CYS A 33 0.57 -18.06 -14.09
N ASP A 34 -0.02 -16.88 -13.92
CA ASP A 34 -1.41 -16.60 -14.27
C ASP A 34 -1.49 -15.96 -15.68
N ASP A 35 -2.66 -16.03 -16.31
CA ASP A 35 -2.88 -15.50 -17.66
C ASP A 35 -2.78 -13.96 -17.73
N LYS A 36 -2.81 -13.29 -16.59
CA LYS A 36 -2.79 -11.80 -16.50
C LYS A 36 -1.94 -11.33 -15.34
N PRO A 37 -1.26 -10.18 -15.48
CA PRO A 37 -0.59 -9.53 -14.34
C PRO A 37 -1.61 -9.05 -13.31
N PHE A 38 -1.15 -8.80 -12.11
CA PHE A 38 -1.93 -8.31 -10.95
C PHE A 38 -3.09 -9.24 -10.53
N SER A 39 -3.15 -10.48 -10.96
CA SER A 39 -4.29 -11.40 -10.75
C SER A 39 -4.46 -11.88 -9.30
N ARG A 40 -3.45 -11.69 -8.44
CA ARG A 40 -3.45 -12.18 -7.06
C ARG A 40 -3.47 -11.04 -6.04
N ALA A 41 -2.57 -11.07 -5.09
CA ALA A 41 -2.54 -10.17 -3.93
C ALA A 41 -2.69 -8.68 -4.29
N THR A 42 -2.08 -8.22 -5.36
CA THR A 42 -2.16 -6.82 -5.79
C THR A 42 -3.59 -6.38 -6.14
N TYR A 43 -4.40 -7.27 -6.71
CA TYR A 43 -5.79 -6.97 -7.08
C TYR A 43 -6.79 -7.30 -5.98
N ILE A 44 -6.54 -8.40 -5.24
CA ILE A 44 -7.48 -8.94 -4.24
C ILE A 44 -7.40 -8.17 -2.92
N ASN A 45 -6.24 -7.61 -2.58
CA ASN A 45 -6.03 -6.85 -1.36
C ASN A 45 -6.81 -5.52 -1.39
N GLN A 46 -6.85 -4.85 -0.24
CA GLN A 46 -7.57 -3.59 -0.06
C GLN A 46 -6.99 -2.41 -0.86
N ALA A 47 -5.95 -2.62 -1.65
CA ALA A 47 -5.28 -1.61 -2.48
C ALA A 47 -4.95 -0.31 -1.70
N ARG A 48 -4.47 -0.44 -0.47
CA ARG A 48 -4.17 0.71 0.38
C ARG A 48 -2.78 1.26 0.13
N VAL A 49 -2.70 2.57 0.13
CA VAL A 49 -1.44 3.31 0.28
C VAL A 49 -1.24 3.54 1.76
N HIS A 50 -0.37 2.73 2.38
CA HIS A 50 -0.22 2.69 3.83
C HIS A 50 0.54 3.89 4.39
N GLY A 51 -0.10 4.64 5.29
CA GLY A 51 0.50 5.71 6.08
C GLY A 51 1.28 5.24 7.32
N GLY A 52 1.31 3.93 7.59
CA GLY A 52 2.03 3.36 8.75
C GLY A 52 1.13 2.88 9.89
N TYR A 53 -0.15 3.18 9.88
CA TYR A 53 -1.09 2.88 10.98
C TYR A 53 -1.28 1.39 11.25
N HIS A 54 -1.05 0.55 10.27
CA HIS A 54 -1.23 -0.91 10.36
C HIS A 54 -0.16 -1.61 11.22
N TYR A 55 0.86 -0.87 11.68
CA TYR A 55 2.02 -1.44 12.39
C TYR A 55 2.19 -0.91 13.83
N PRO A 56 1.16 -0.93 14.71
CA PRO A 56 1.26 -0.32 16.05
C PRO A 56 2.30 -0.98 16.97
N ARG A 57 2.79 -2.16 16.60
CA ARG A 57 3.84 -2.90 17.33
C ARG A 57 5.23 -2.77 16.70
N SER A 58 5.39 -2.00 15.62
CA SER A 58 6.67 -1.81 14.95
C SER A 58 6.84 -0.37 14.48
N LEU A 59 7.32 0.48 15.38
CA LEU A 59 7.54 1.90 15.13
C LEU A 59 8.45 2.13 13.91
N SER A 60 9.51 1.35 13.77
CA SER A 60 10.43 1.47 12.63
C SER A 60 9.76 1.16 11.29
N THR A 61 8.87 0.17 11.25
CA THR A 61 8.09 -0.17 10.06
C THR A 61 7.07 0.93 9.73
N ALA A 62 6.40 1.47 10.76
CA ALA A 62 5.46 2.57 10.61
C ALA A 62 6.13 3.82 10.02
N ILE A 63 7.27 4.23 10.57
CA ILE A 63 8.05 5.38 10.09
C ILE A 63 8.51 5.18 8.64
N LYS A 64 8.99 3.99 8.29
CA LYS A 64 9.35 3.68 6.88
C LYS A 64 8.14 3.77 5.95
N SER A 65 7.01 3.20 6.33
CA SER A 65 5.78 3.24 5.55
C SER A 65 5.31 4.69 5.35
N ALA A 66 5.26 5.48 6.42
CA ALA A 66 4.91 6.90 6.37
C ALA A 66 5.87 7.70 5.47
N GLY A 67 7.17 7.40 5.51
CA GLY A 67 8.18 8.06 4.68
C GLY A 67 7.99 7.80 3.18
N TYR A 68 7.50 6.61 2.80
CA TYR A 68 7.20 6.28 1.39
C TYR A 68 5.81 6.74 0.94
N PHE A 69 4.91 7.05 1.85
CA PHE A 69 3.52 7.44 1.55
C PHE A 69 3.44 8.63 0.59
N GLU A 70 4.14 9.71 0.89
CA GLU A 70 4.11 10.92 0.05
C GLU A 70 4.77 10.69 -1.32
N ARG A 71 5.82 9.87 -1.37
CA ARG A 71 6.47 9.51 -2.62
C ARG A 71 5.53 8.72 -3.52
N PHE A 72 4.88 7.68 -3.00
CA PHE A 72 3.94 6.86 -3.75
C PHE A 72 2.75 7.69 -4.26
N ASN A 73 2.18 8.54 -3.40
CA ASN A 73 1.08 9.42 -3.78
C ASN A 73 1.46 10.42 -4.89
N ARG A 74 2.69 10.90 -4.92
CA ARG A 74 3.16 11.81 -5.97
C ARG A 74 3.46 11.08 -7.27
N GLU A 75 4.08 9.90 -7.20
CA GLU A 75 4.47 9.12 -8.39
C GLU A 75 3.26 8.49 -9.09
N TYR A 76 2.22 8.13 -8.34
CA TYR A 76 1.03 7.42 -8.84
C TYR A 76 -0.28 8.17 -8.59
N ASP A 77 -0.25 9.49 -8.52
CA ASP A 77 -1.41 10.35 -8.22
C ASP A 77 -2.62 10.07 -9.14
N PHE A 78 -2.36 9.74 -10.38
CA PHE A 78 -3.37 9.42 -11.40
C PHE A 78 -4.26 8.23 -11.08
N CYS A 79 -3.86 7.34 -10.17
CA CYS A 79 -4.65 6.18 -9.75
C CYS A 79 -5.02 6.20 -8.26
N ILE A 80 -4.71 7.26 -7.51
CA ILE A 80 -4.97 7.37 -6.08
C ILE A 80 -6.34 7.98 -5.82
N ASN A 81 -7.18 7.28 -5.06
CA ASN A 81 -8.39 7.84 -4.49
C ASN A 81 -8.11 8.40 -3.10
N LYS A 82 -8.33 9.70 -2.92
CA LYS A 82 -8.12 10.48 -1.68
C LYS A 82 -9.43 10.95 -1.05
N GLU A 83 -10.55 10.79 -1.76
CA GLU A 83 -11.85 11.39 -1.40
C GLU A 83 -12.72 10.43 -0.58
N PHE A 84 -12.19 9.97 0.55
CA PHE A 84 -12.97 9.20 1.51
C PHE A 84 -12.38 9.31 2.91
N GLU A 85 -13.21 9.10 3.92
CA GLU A 85 -12.76 9.07 5.30
C GLU A 85 -12.27 7.67 5.67
N GLN A 86 -11.04 7.60 6.17
CA GLN A 86 -10.45 6.35 6.64
C GLN A 86 -10.48 6.32 8.17
N VAL A 87 -11.23 5.37 8.73
CA VAL A 87 -11.34 5.16 10.17
C VAL A 87 -10.61 3.89 10.58
N TYR A 88 -9.68 4.02 11.53
CA TYR A 88 -9.08 2.90 12.25
C TYR A 88 -9.75 2.75 13.61
N ALA A 89 -10.01 1.51 14.00
CA ALA A 89 -10.48 1.20 15.34
C ALA A 89 -9.61 0.13 16.00
N THR A 90 -9.44 0.24 17.29
CA THR A 90 -8.83 -0.79 18.13
C THR A 90 -9.93 -1.58 18.81
N SER A 91 -9.89 -2.91 18.70
CA SER A 91 -10.89 -3.77 19.35
C SER A 91 -10.82 -3.61 20.88
N GLU A 92 -11.98 -3.67 21.52
CA GLU A 92 -12.06 -3.72 22.99
C GLU A 92 -11.45 -5.04 23.50
N ASP A 93 -11.83 -6.15 22.86
CA ASP A 93 -11.39 -7.49 23.24
C ASP A 93 -10.29 -8.03 22.33
N TYR A 94 -9.39 -8.83 22.91
CA TYR A 94 -8.33 -9.60 22.20
C TYR A 94 -7.36 -8.76 21.36
N SER A 95 -7.31 -7.44 21.55
CA SER A 95 -6.35 -6.58 20.88
C SER A 95 -5.04 -6.48 21.67
N TRP A 96 -3.91 -6.57 20.98
CA TRP A 96 -2.58 -6.29 21.54
C TRP A 96 -2.31 -4.79 21.72
N THR A 97 -3.20 -3.94 21.25
CA THR A 97 -3.07 -2.48 21.27
C THR A 97 -4.43 -1.86 21.55
N ASP A 98 -4.58 -1.15 22.64
CA ASP A 98 -5.78 -0.37 22.95
C ASP A 98 -5.76 1.02 22.29
N GLY A 99 -6.87 1.77 22.41
CA GLY A 99 -6.99 3.09 21.81
C GLY A 99 -5.99 4.12 22.33
N ILE A 100 -5.58 4.03 23.60
CA ILE A 100 -4.59 4.93 24.20
C ILE A 100 -3.19 4.62 23.63
N GLN A 101 -2.84 3.35 23.57
CA GLN A 101 -1.58 2.87 23.00
C GLN A 101 -1.47 3.20 21.52
N PHE A 102 -2.55 3.02 20.76
CA PHE A 102 -2.58 3.38 19.34
C PHE A 102 -2.36 4.87 19.13
N LYS A 103 -3.01 5.73 19.91
CA LYS A 103 -2.78 7.18 19.83
C LYS A 103 -1.33 7.56 20.14
N LYS A 104 -0.75 7.02 21.22
CA LYS A 104 0.66 7.24 21.57
C LYS A 104 1.62 6.76 20.48
N PHE A 105 1.30 5.61 19.88
CA PHE A 105 2.07 5.09 18.75
C PHE A 105 2.05 6.06 17.57
N CYS A 106 0.87 6.55 17.15
CA CYS A 106 0.74 7.52 16.06
C CYS A 106 1.56 8.79 16.34
N ASP A 107 1.47 9.32 17.57
CA ASP A 107 2.24 10.50 17.98
C ASP A 107 3.75 10.22 17.92
N SER A 108 4.19 9.06 18.38
CA SER A 108 5.60 8.66 18.35
C SER A 108 6.12 8.42 16.92
N ALA A 109 5.26 7.96 16.01
CA ALA A 109 5.59 7.77 14.60
C ALA A 109 5.51 9.06 13.76
N GLY A 110 4.96 10.15 14.33
CA GLY A 110 4.74 11.41 13.62
C GLY A 110 3.66 11.31 12.54
N ILE A 111 2.70 10.36 12.68
CA ILE A 111 1.61 10.16 11.70
C ILE A 111 0.30 10.78 12.21
N PRO A 112 -0.42 11.54 11.36
CA PRO A 112 -1.63 12.25 11.77
C PRO A 112 -2.74 11.29 12.19
N CYS A 113 -3.32 11.51 13.38
CA CYS A 113 -4.34 10.64 13.96
C CYS A 113 -5.28 11.47 14.85
N LYS A 114 -6.54 11.55 14.49
CA LYS A 114 -7.59 12.27 15.24
C LYS A 114 -8.53 11.25 15.87
N ARG A 115 -8.61 11.23 17.21
CA ARG A 115 -9.59 10.42 17.91
C ARG A 115 -11.00 10.95 17.67
N VAL A 116 -11.96 10.04 17.47
CA VAL A 116 -13.39 10.32 17.29
C VAL A 116 -14.20 9.44 18.22
N PRO A 117 -15.48 9.81 18.49
CA PRO A 117 -16.38 8.95 19.25
C PRO A 117 -16.56 7.59 18.56
N VAL A 118 -16.49 6.52 19.34
CA VAL A 118 -16.64 5.15 18.80
C VAL A 118 -18.04 4.95 18.23
N GLU A 119 -19.03 5.54 18.88
CA GLU A 119 -20.47 5.41 18.59
C GLU A 119 -20.86 5.95 17.21
N GLU A 120 -20.05 6.82 16.63
CA GLU A 120 -20.28 7.35 15.28
C GLU A 120 -20.07 6.30 14.20
N TYR A 121 -19.22 5.28 14.45
CA TYR A 121 -18.77 4.32 13.45
C TYR A 121 -19.02 2.86 13.85
N PHE A 122 -19.06 2.56 15.14
CA PHE A 122 -19.11 1.20 15.68
C PHE A 122 -20.12 1.06 16.80
N LYS A 123 -20.57 -0.16 17.01
CA LYS A 123 -21.47 -0.46 18.15
C LYS A 123 -20.72 -0.31 19.47
N ASP A 124 -21.46 0.12 20.49
CA ASP A 124 -20.95 0.26 21.84
C ASP A 124 -20.29 -1.04 22.36
N GLY A 125 -19.20 -0.90 23.08
CA GLY A 125 -18.43 -1.99 23.66
C GLY A 125 -17.57 -2.81 22.68
N GLN A 126 -17.55 -2.48 21.39
CA GLN A 126 -16.73 -3.22 20.42
C GLN A 126 -15.30 -2.68 20.28
N CYS A 127 -15.09 -1.39 20.54
CA CYS A 127 -13.82 -0.74 20.28
C CYS A 127 -13.36 0.12 21.46
N SER A 128 -12.10 0.02 21.83
CA SER A 128 -11.43 0.86 22.84
C SER A 128 -11.04 2.26 22.30
N GLY A 129 -11.13 2.45 20.98
CA GLY A 129 -10.91 3.73 20.33
C GLY A 129 -11.15 3.68 18.83
N ALA A 130 -11.63 4.82 18.30
CA ALA A 130 -11.79 5.05 16.87
C ALA A 130 -11.03 6.32 16.47
N PHE A 131 -10.42 6.31 15.27
CA PHE A 131 -9.50 7.34 14.83
C PHE A 131 -9.64 7.61 13.33
N ILE A 132 -9.83 8.86 12.96
CA ILE A 132 -9.64 9.31 11.59
C ILE A 132 -8.15 9.35 11.31
N THR A 133 -7.75 8.73 10.21
CA THR A 133 -6.36 8.59 9.77
C THR A 133 -6.20 9.07 8.34
N ARG A 134 -4.96 9.24 7.89
CA ARG A 134 -4.64 9.66 6.54
C ARG A 134 -4.04 8.49 5.76
N GLU A 135 -4.90 7.64 5.24
CA GLU A 135 -4.54 6.62 4.25
C GLU A 135 -5.40 6.78 3.00
N TYR A 136 -4.91 6.30 1.87
CA TYR A 136 -5.58 6.37 0.59
C TYR A 136 -5.72 4.97 -0.01
N THR A 137 -6.47 4.87 -1.10
CA THR A 137 -6.50 3.65 -1.92
C THR A 137 -6.02 3.97 -3.32
N TYR A 138 -5.53 2.95 -4.03
CA TYR A 138 -5.22 3.07 -5.45
C TYR A 138 -6.12 2.14 -6.28
N ASP A 139 -6.39 2.55 -7.51
CA ASP A 139 -7.03 1.66 -8.48
C ASP A 139 -5.96 0.72 -9.07
N ALA A 140 -6.06 -0.57 -8.72
CA ALA A 140 -5.10 -1.58 -9.14
C ALA A 140 -5.14 -1.81 -10.66
N LYS A 141 -6.30 -1.60 -11.31
CA LYS A 141 -6.41 -1.75 -12.76
C LYS A 141 -5.70 -0.62 -13.48
N ILE A 142 -5.96 0.63 -13.10
CA ILE A 142 -5.30 1.80 -13.68
C ILE A 142 -3.78 1.70 -13.48
N LEU A 143 -3.35 1.27 -12.29
CA LEU A 143 -1.93 1.10 -11.99
C LEU A 143 -1.29 -0.02 -12.82
N CYS A 144 -2.01 -1.14 -13.06
CA CYS A 144 -1.56 -2.22 -13.93
C CYS A 144 -1.41 -1.74 -15.37
N ASP A 145 -2.43 -1.08 -15.91
CA ASP A 145 -2.44 -0.55 -17.28
C ASP A 145 -1.28 0.44 -17.51
N TYR A 146 -0.97 1.27 -16.50
CA TYR A 146 0.21 2.13 -16.51
C TYR A 146 1.51 1.35 -16.63
N PHE A 147 1.73 0.34 -15.77
CA PHE A 147 2.98 -0.44 -15.84
C PHE A 147 3.12 -1.18 -17.17
N LEU A 148 2.04 -1.75 -17.69
CA LEU A 148 2.07 -2.44 -18.99
C LEU A 148 2.39 -1.47 -20.13
N SER A 149 1.81 -0.28 -20.12
CA SER A 149 2.10 0.78 -21.10
C SER A 149 3.57 1.23 -21.04
N GLU A 150 4.09 1.47 -19.82
CA GLU A 150 5.49 1.87 -19.65
C GLU A 150 6.46 0.78 -20.10
N LEU A 151 6.18 -0.48 -19.75
CA LEU A 151 7.00 -1.61 -20.15
C LEU A 151 6.98 -1.84 -21.67
N GLY A 152 5.85 -1.59 -22.34
CA GLY A 152 5.72 -1.67 -23.80
C GLY A 152 6.58 -0.66 -24.57
N ASN A 153 7.08 0.39 -23.93
CA ASN A 153 8.01 1.34 -24.52
C ASN A 153 9.45 0.81 -24.63
N TYR A 154 9.74 -0.32 -23.99
CA TYR A 154 11.03 -0.98 -24.06
C TYR A 154 10.90 -2.19 -25.00
N ASP A 155 11.79 -2.32 -25.99
CA ASP A 155 11.86 -3.46 -26.91
C ASP A 155 12.16 -4.75 -26.16
N GLY A 156 11.13 -5.37 -25.62
CA GLY A 156 11.24 -6.61 -24.88
C GLY A 156 9.83 -7.11 -24.58
N SER A 157 9.40 -8.10 -25.31
CA SER A 157 8.16 -8.80 -25.05
C SER A 157 8.01 -9.21 -23.57
N LEU A 158 6.92 -8.80 -22.95
CA LEU A 158 6.37 -9.49 -21.78
C LEU A 158 5.97 -10.91 -22.18
#